data_114131ca3ec36a9d6c8f0841ccb679d7
#
_entry.id   114131ca3ec36a9d6c8f0841ccb679d7
#
_cell.length_a   1.000
_cell.length_b   1.000
_cell.length_c   1.000
_cell.angle_alpha   90.00
_cell.angle_beta   90.00
_cell.angle_gamma   90.00
#
_symmetry.space_group_name_H-M   'P 1'
#
loop_
_entity.id
_entity.type
_entity.pdbx_description
1 polymer ?
#
loop_
_entity_poly.entity_id
_entity_poly.type
_entity_poly.pdbx_seq_one_letter_code
_entity_poly.pdbx_strand_id
1 'polypeptide(L)'
;MSIIHADLRCNDTEVFKNPCVIEEVVELPAHEFSAFSHHLTDDYPFIHKMAARLTCDSRGVHHCLLVLCEGQDDGILVKSEGYDYARYHSYLSNARQYVNMVQHPALEAFTSKLCTLAGTYVEQALRCQIDGQYHIPLDAIREQIGYGTELEDLFLETLTECPQIEEAELDEDVVHLFLNDEYLTLEKTDHLRRLTAQEVEVMCAKHTLWLHDAGGCRADFSDCLLEDLTITNRCLDYAVFDGAKLSNCALRSCELNHASFRSARIYNCDMASVSAEDASFRDARLLCTFLHCANLNGSNFAGAMVCSSSAVGVSMNDCCFEGTDFTGTALESARMDRPSYSEVDWLDESPGMTM
;
A
#
# COMPACT_ATOMS: atom_id res chain seq x y z
N MET A 1 18.98 -8.18 25.43
CA MET A 1 17.57 -8.01 25.82
C MET A 1 16.80 -7.90 24.54
N SER A 2 16.03 -8.91 24.19
CA SER A 2 15.16 -8.88 23.01
C SER A 2 13.73 -8.68 23.47
N ILE A 3 13.02 -7.78 22.82
CA ILE A 3 11.60 -7.51 23.07
C ILE A 3 10.86 -8.11 21.87
N ILE A 4 9.93 -9.01 22.15
CA ILE A 4 9.12 -9.64 21.12
C ILE A 4 7.67 -9.23 21.39
N HIS A 5 7.05 -8.57 20.43
CA HIS A 5 5.63 -8.27 20.48
C HIS A 5 4.86 -9.54 20.09
N ALA A 6 4.02 -10.03 21.00
CA ALA A 6 3.24 -11.22 20.77
C ALA A 6 1.81 -11.06 21.30
N ASP A 7 0.83 -11.16 20.42
CA ASP A 7 -0.58 -11.27 20.82
C ASP A 7 -0.91 -12.73 21.12
N LEU A 8 -0.49 -13.20 22.30
CA LEU A 8 -0.69 -14.58 22.74
C LEU A 8 -1.85 -14.67 23.72
N ARG A 9 -2.93 -15.30 23.30
CA ARG A 9 -4.08 -15.57 24.20
C ARG A 9 -3.81 -16.83 25.02
N CYS A 10 -3.54 -16.66 26.29
CA CYS A 10 -3.44 -17.76 27.23
C CYS A 10 -4.83 -18.09 27.81
N ASN A 11 -5.35 -19.28 27.49
CA ASN A 11 -6.60 -19.80 28.06
C ASN A 11 -6.36 -20.64 29.31
N ASP A 12 -5.18 -20.56 29.93
CA ASP A 12 -4.88 -21.32 31.14
C ASP A 12 -5.63 -20.72 32.33
N THR A 13 -6.82 -21.28 32.56
CA THR A 13 -7.77 -20.85 33.62
C THR A 13 -7.30 -21.17 35.05
N GLU A 14 -6.23 -21.96 35.21
CA GLU A 14 -5.68 -22.26 36.54
C GLU A 14 -4.78 -21.13 37.07
N VAL A 15 -4.10 -20.40 36.17
CA VAL A 15 -3.18 -19.31 36.55
C VAL A 15 -3.91 -17.99 36.72
N PHE A 16 -4.95 -17.72 35.93
CA PHE A 16 -5.74 -16.51 36.03
C PHE A 16 -7.22 -16.82 36.06
N LYS A 17 -7.95 -16.20 36.99
CA LYS A 17 -9.41 -16.26 36.99
C LYS A 17 -10.05 -15.64 35.74
N ASN A 18 -9.27 -14.84 35.01
CA ASN A 18 -9.68 -14.19 33.77
C ASN A 18 -8.66 -14.47 32.67
N PRO A 19 -9.07 -14.52 31.41
CA PRO A 19 -8.15 -14.68 30.28
C PRO A 19 -7.13 -13.55 30.27
N CYS A 20 -5.88 -13.86 29.93
CA CYS A 20 -4.84 -12.88 29.74
C CYS A 20 -4.25 -12.95 28.32
N VAL A 21 -3.74 -11.83 27.87
CA VAL A 21 -3.00 -11.69 26.62
C VAL A 21 -1.58 -11.32 26.96
N ILE A 22 -0.60 -12.07 26.45
CA ILE A 22 0.81 -11.73 26.57
C ILE A 22 1.13 -10.78 25.40
N GLU A 23 1.28 -9.48 25.68
CA GLU A 23 1.59 -8.50 24.64
C GLU A 23 3.08 -8.41 24.36
N GLU A 24 3.90 -8.52 25.40
CA GLU A 24 5.34 -8.35 25.28
C GLU A 24 6.09 -9.48 25.98
N VAL A 25 7.22 -9.89 25.42
CA VAL A 25 8.13 -10.88 26.01
C VAL A 25 9.51 -10.25 26.15
N VAL A 26 10.07 -10.30 27.35
CA VAL A 26 11.41 -9.81 27.65
C VAL A 26 12.29 -10.96 28.10
N GLU A 27 13.45 -11.15 27.47
CA GLU A 27 14.47 -12.10 27.91
C GLU A 27 15.51 -11.37 28.75
N LEU A 28 15.75 -11.90 29.93
CA LEU A 28 16.82 -11.44 30.82
C LEU A 28 17.94 -12.49 30.92
N PRO A 29 19.20 -12.08 30.99
CA PRO A 29 20.31 -12.95 31.39
C PRO A 29 20.03 -13.65 32.71
N ALA A 30 20.51 -14.87 32.91
CA ALA A 30 20.18 -15.69 34.07
C ALA A 30 20.42 -15.00 35.42
N HIS A 31 21.47 -14.18 35.56
CA HIS A 31 21.76 -13.44 36.77
C HIS A 31 20.77 -12.29 37.02
N GLU A 32 20.33 -11.60 35.95
CA GLU A 32 19.30 -10.56 36.03
C GLU A 32 17.92 -11.15 36.30
N PHE A 33 17.59 -12.26 35.63
CA PHE A 33 16.34 -12.98 35.86
C PHE A 33 16.22 -13.48 37.31
N SER A 34 17.32 -14.03 37.85
CA SER A 34 17.38 -14.47 39.26
C SER A 34 17.15 -13.29 40.20
N ALA A 35 17.81 -12.17 39.98
CA ALA A 35 17.61 -10.97 40.79
C ALA A 35 16.17 -10.43 40.64
N PHE A 36 15.64 -10.37 39.43
CA PHE A 36 14.25 -9.98 39.17
C PHE A 36 13.25 -10.92 39.88
N SER A 37 13.46 -12.22 39.84
CA SER A 37 12.56 -13.21 40.47
C SER A 37 12.51 -13.09 42.01
N HIS A 38 13.58 -12.60 42.63
CA HIS A 38 13.66 -12.42 44.08
C HIS A 38 13.22 -11.03 44.54
N HIS A 39 13.41 -10.01 43.73
CA HIS A 39 13.14 -8.60 44.04
C HIS A 39 12.27 -7.97 42.96
N LEU A 40 11.03 -8.42 42.83
CA LEU A 40 10.12 -8.06 41.75
C LEU A 40 9.80 -6.57 41.63
N THR A 41 10.16 -5.72 42.60
CA THR A 41 9.58 -4.41 42.69
C THR A 41 10.50 -3.20 42.51
N ASP A 42 11.74 -3.25 42.94
CA ASP A 42 12.48 -1.98 43.07
C ASP A 42 13.69 -1.81 42.16
N ASP A 43 14.27 -2.92 41.69
CA ASP A 43 15.53 -2.89 40.94
C ASP A 43 15.43 -2.88 39.41
N TYR A 44 14.21 -3.00 38.88
CA TYR A 44 13.97 -3.08 37.41
C TYR A 44 12.95 -2.03 36.94
N PRO A 45 13.27 -0.74 37.00
CA PRO A 45 12.35 0.34 36.62
C PRO A 45 11.91 0.27 35.16
N PHE A 46 12.68 -0.45 34.28
CA PHE A 46 12.33 -0.64 32.90
C PHE A 46 11.15 -1.62 32.74
N ILE A 47 11.19 -2.78 33.40
CA ILE A 47 10.10 -3.76 33.39
C ILE A 47 8.82 -3.16 33.98
N HIS A 48 8.98 -2.35 35.05
CA HIS A 48 7.88 -1.58 35.59
C HIS A 48 7.23 -0.62 34.60
N LYS A 49 8.04 0.11 33.82
CA LYS A 49 7.53 1.03 32.82
C LYS A 49 6.83 0.29 31.69
N MET A 50 7.32 -0.88 31.30
CA MET A 50 6.65 -1.72 30.31
C MET A 50 5.32 -2.24 30.86
N ALA A 51 5.31 -2.85 32.02
CA ALA A 51 4.09 -3.36 32.65
C ALA A 51 3.04 -2.26 32.90
N ALA A 52 3.45 -1.05 33.25
CA ALA A 52 2.54 0.08 33.47
C ALA A 52 1.85 0.60 32.19
N ARG A 53 2.34 0.24 31.02
CA ARG A 53 1.69 0.56 29.73
C ARG A 53 0.60 -0.43 29.35
N LEU A 54 0.64 -1.62 29.93
CA LEU A 54 -0.31 -2.68 29.67
C LEU A 54 -1.62 -2.35 30.39
N THR A 55 -2.72 -2.43 29.68
CA THR A 55 -4.05 -2.09 30.22
C THR A 55 -4.96 -3.32 30.23
N CYS A 56 -5.99 -3.25 31.06
CA CYS A 56 -7.10 -4.20 30.96
C CYS A 56 -8.06 -3.69 29.90
N ASP A 57 -8.47 -4.55 28.96
CA ASP A 57 -9.44 -4.17 27.94
C ASP A 57 -10.86 -4.03 28.53
N SER A 58 -11.78 -3.41 27.79
CA SER A 58 -13.16 -3.20 28.22
C SER A 58 -13.95 -4.49 28.48
N ARG A 59 -13.39 -5.65 28.12
CA ARG A 59 -13.96 -7.00 28.33
C ARG A 59 -13.38 -7.71 29.54
N GLY A 60 -12.49 -7.05 30.28
CA GLY A 60 -11.82 -7.61 31.46
C GLY A 60 -10.67 -8.57 31.11
N VAL A 61 -10.16 -8.53 29.89
CA VAL A 61 -8.95 -9.28 29.50
C VAL A 61 -7.72 -8.52 29.97
N HIS A 62 -6.89 -9.17 30.77
CA HIS A 62 -5.65 -8.57 31.26
C HIS A 62 -4.54 -8.71 30.22
N HIS A 63 -3.84 -7.61 29.97
CA HIS A 63 -2.63 -7.60 29.17
C HIS A 63 -1.42 -7.82 30.09
N CYS A 64 -0.52 -8.69 29.69
CA CYS A 64 0.60 -9.13 30.53
C CYS A 64 1.92 -9.03 29.78
N LEU A 65 2.99 -8.81 30.54
CA LEU A 65 4.37 -8.95 30.10
C LEU A 65 4.90 -10.30 30.55
N LEU A 66 5.52 -11.07 29.66
CA LEU A 66 6.22 -12.29 29.99
C LEU A 66 7.73 -12.02 30.08
N VAL A 67 8.32 -12.22 31.24
CA VAL A 67 9.76 -12.13 31.44
C VAL A 67 10.34 -13.53 31.46
N LEU A 68 11.22 -13.85 30.52
CA LEU A 68 11.90 -15.15 30.38
C LEU A 68 13.35 -15.09 30.84
N CYS A 69 13.84 -16.19 31.33
CA CYS A 69 15.27 -16.40 31.55
C CYS A 69 15.94 -16.83 30.24
N GLU A 70 17.00 -16.14 29.84
CA GLU A 70 17.76 -16.48 28.63
C GLU A 70 18.25 -17.93 28.67
N GLY A 71 17.92 -18.68 27.64
CA GLY A 71 18.32 -20.09 27.49
C GLY A 71 17.61 -21.09 28.42
N GLN A 72 16.62 -20.65 29.22
CA GLN A 72 15.85 -21.51 30.13
C GLN A 72 14.35 -21.44 29.84
N ASP A 73 13.62 -22.40 30.36
CA ASP A 73 12.16 -22.47 30.19
C ASP A 73 11.38 -21.79 31.33
N ASP A 74 12.08 -21.08 32.22
CA ASP A 74 11.50 -20.37 33.32
C ASP A 74 11.01 -18.99 32.91
N GLY A 75 9.80 -18.63 33.29
CA GLY A 75 9.21 -17.33 32.99
C GLY A 75 8.32 -16.80 34.12
N ILE A 76 8.17 -15.50 34.14
CA ILE A 76 7.33 -14.77 35.09
C ILE A 76 6.37 -13.88 34.32
N LEU A 77 5.06 -14.03 34.57
CA LEU A 77 4.04 -13.15 34.03
C LEU A 77 3.83 -11.94 34.94
N VAL A 78 3.91 -10.74 34.36
CA VAL A 78 3.72 -9.46 35.06
C VAL A 78 2.46 -8.78 34.53
N LYS A 79 1.52 -8.45 35.43
CA LYS A 79 0.27 -7.75 35.12
C LYS A 79 0.41 -6.24 35.32
N SER A 80 -0.43 -5.47 34.62
CA SER A 80 -0.44 -4.01 34.72
C SER A 80 -1.31 -3.42 35.83
N GLU A 81 -2.03 -4.20 36.63
CA GLU A 81 -2.90 -3.62 37.63
C GLU A 81 -2.13 -3.28 38.93
N GLY A 82 -2.02 -1.99 39.18
CA GLY A 82 -1.83 -1.34 40.45
C GLY A 82 -1.12 -2.13 41.56
N TYR A 83 0.19 -2.29 41.45
CA TYR A 83 1.08 -2.82 42.51
C TYR A 83 0.86 -4.28 42.96
N ASP A 84 -0.14 -5.00 42.45
CA ASP A 84 -0.32 -6.42 42.75
C ASP A 84 0.50 -7.27 41.76
N TYR A 85 1.79 -7.37 42.03
CA TYR A 85 2.66 -8.37 41.43
C TYR A 85 2.32 -9.74 42.00
N ALA A 86 1.43 -10.46 41.38
CA ALA A 86 1.27 -11.83 41.71
C ALA A 86 2.56 -12.56 41.34
N ARG A 87 3.33 -13.02 42.34
CA ARG A 87 4.46 -13.91 42.14
C ARG A 87 3.97 -15.22 41.55
N TYR A 88 3.98 -15.33 40.25
CA TYR A 88 3.69 -16.59 39.58
C TYR A 88 4.99 -17.32 39.36
N HIS A 89 5.51 -17.90 40.46
CA HIS A 89 6.55 -18.91 40.39
C HIS A 89 5.97 -20.19 39.79
N SER A 90 6.58 -20.65 38.76
CA SER A 90 6.66 -22.07 38.35
C SER A 90 5.49 -22.74 37.65
N TYR A 91 4.41 -22.07 37.33
CA TYR A 91 3.34 -22.76 36.56
C TYR A 91 3.62 -22.81 35.04
N LEU A 92 4.61 -22.08 34.59
CA LEU A 92 5.09 -22.16 33.21
C LEU A 92 6.42 -22.92 33.18
N SER A 93 6.43 -24.15 33.72
CA SER A 93 7.59 -25.06 33.63
C SER A 93 8.07 -25.29 32.19
N ASN A 94 7.38 -24.75 31.22
CA ASN A 94 7.71 -24.78 29.80
C ASN A 94 7.34 -23.46 29.13
N ALA A 95 7.55 -22.31 29.82
CA ALA A 95 7.19 -20.99 29.26
C ALA A 95 7.82 -20.77 27.89
N ARG A 96 9.08 -21.11 27.71
CA ARG A 96 9.79 -21.04 26.43
C ARG A 96 9.19 -22.00 25.39
N GLN A 97 8.89 -23.24 25.79
CA GLN A 97 8.26 -24.22 24.89
C GLN A 97 6.86 -23.72 24.49
N TYR A 98 6.11 -23.13 25.44
CA TYR A 98 4.80 -22.53 25.16
C TYR A 98 4.94 -21.32 24.21
N VAL A 99 5.88 -20.40 24.49
CA VAL A 99 6.17 -19.26 23.62
C VAL A 99 6.62 -19.76 22.23
N ASN A 100 7.53 -20.72 22.15
CA ASN A 100 7.94 -21.30 20.89
C ASN A 100 6.81 -22.03 20.16
N MET A 101 5.95 -22.74 20.89
CA MET A 101 4.79 -23.45 20.32
C MET A 101 3.70 -22.51 19.81
N VAL A 102 3.56 -21.35 20.41
CA VAL A 102 2.52 -20.37 20.04
C VAL A 102 3.09 -19.25 19.14
N GLN A 103 4.33 -18.81 19.36
CA GLN A 103 4.99 -17.83 18.50
C GLN A 103 5.45 -18.42 17.18
N HIS A 104 5.98 -19.64 17.16
CA HIS A 104 6.52 -20.25 15.95
C HIS A 104 5.48 -20.35 14.83
N PRO A 105 4.26 -20.89 15.06
CA PRO A 105 3.22 -20.89 14.03
C PRO A 105 2.69 -19.50 13.68
N ALA A 106 2.59 -18.60 14.65
CA ALA A 106 2.15 -17.23 14.39
C ALA A 106 3.21 -16.43 13.61
N LEU A 107 4.47 -16.59 13.98
CA LEU A 107 5.60 -15.98 13.28
C LEU A 107 5.76 -16.56 11.88
N GLU A 108 5.66 -17.89 11.73
CA GLU A 108 5.68 -18.54 10.40
C GLU A 108 4.50 -18.07 9.53
N ALA A 109 3.30 -17.97 10.09
CA ALA A 109 2.12 -17.48 9.38
C ALA A 109 2.30 -16.00 8.98
N PHE A 110 2.86 -15.18 9.87
CA PHE A 110 3.13 -13.77 9.59
C PHE A 110 4.24 -13.61 8.54
N THR A 111 5.35 -14.34 8.67
CA THR A 111 6.43 -14.34 7.67
C THR A 111 5.92 -14.83 6.31
N SER A 112 5.10 -15.89 6.29
CA SER A 112 4.46 -16.37 5.06
C SER A 112 3.55 -15.31 4.44
N LYS A 113 2.83 -14.56 5.26
CA LYS A 113 1.99 -13.44 4.80
C LYS A 113 2.84 -12.33 4.19
N LEU A 114 3.94 -11.93 4.84
CA LEU A 114 4.87 -10.94 4.31
C LEU A 114 5.48 -11.38 2.97
N CYS A 115 5.96 -12.62 2.89
CA CYS A 115 6.50 -13.16 1.63
C CYS A 115 5.46 -13.21 0.51
N THR A 116 4.21 -13.57 0.85
CA THR A 116 3.10 -13.60 -0.13
C THR A 116 2.80 -12.18 -0.63
N LEU A 117 2.72 -11.21 0.29
CA LEU A 117 2.47 -9.82 -0.03
C LEU A 117 3.62 -9.23 -0.87
N ALA A 118 4.88 -9.46 -0.47
CA ALA A 118 6.05 -9.06 -1.23
C ALA A 118 6.02 -9.65 -2.65
N GLY A 119 5.73 -10.96 -2.78
CA GLY A 119 5.57 -11.62 -4.06
C GLY A 119 4.51 -10.97 -4.94
N THR A 120 3.38 -10.59 -4.36
CA THR A 120 2.30 -9.87 -5.07
C THR A 120 2.79 -8.55 -5.62
N TYR A 121 3.48 -7.73 -4.82
CA TYR A 121 4.01 -6.45 -5.29
C TYR A 121 5.15 -6.61 -6.29
N VAL A 122 5.98 -7.65 -6.16
CA VAL A 122 7.00 -7.97 -7.17
C VAL A 122 6.35 -8.34 -8.50
N GLU A 123 5.31 -9.17 -8.50
CA GLU A 123 4.56 -9.49 -9.72
C GLU A 123 3.94 -8.24 -10.36
N GLN A 124 3.38 -7.35 -9.53
CA GLN A 124 2.87 -6.07 -10.00
C GLN A 124 3.99 -5.20 -10.58
N ALA A 125 5.12 -5.09 -9.88
CA ALA A 125 6.27 -4.34 -10.36
C ALA A 125 6.75 -4.86 -11.72
N LEU A 126 6.84 -6.18 -11.92
CA LEU A 126 7.21 -6.77 -13.20
C LEU A 126 6.22 -6.44 -14.33
N ARG A 127 4.92 -6.33 -14.01
CA ARG A 127 3.87 -6.02 -15.00
C ARG A 127 3.71 -4.53 -15.27
N CYS A 128 3.87 -3.71 -14.23
CA CYS A 128 3.48 -2.29 -14.21
C CYS A 128 4.67 -1.35 -14.12
N GLN A 129 5.92 -1.87 -14.18
CA GLN A 129 7.12 -1.04 -14.11
C GLN A 129 7.16 0.01 -15.22
N ILE A 130 7.77 1.13 -14.90
CA ILE A 130 8.17 2.13 -15.87
C ILE A 130 9.66 2.38 -15.67
N ASP A 131 10.44 2.06 -16.69
CA ASP A 131 11.90 2.20 -16.68
C ASP A 131 12.55 1.53 -15.44
N GLY A 132 12.02 0.36 -15.03
CA GLY A 132 12.54 -0.42 -13.91
C GLY A 132 12.09 0.04 -12.52
N GLN A 133 11.18 0.98 -12.43
CA GLN A 133 10.66 1.47 -11.16
C GLN A 133 9.18 1.12 -10.98
N TYR A 134 8.81 0.87 -9.74
CA TYR A 134 7.42 0.69 -9.32
C TYR A 134 7.22 1.34 -7.95
N HIS A 135 6.07 1.93 -7.71
CA HIS A 135 5.79 2.68 -6.50
C HIS A 135 4.57 2.12 -5.78
N ILE A 136 4.68 1.95 -4.47
CA ILE A 136 3.62 1.41 -3.62
C ILE A 136 3.27 2.44 -2.56
N PRO A 137 2.01 2.91 -2.47
CA PRO A 137 1.59 3.74 -1.36
C PRO A 137 1.78 3.00 -0.02
N LEU A 138 2.46 3.63 0.94
CA LEU A 138 2.76 2.99 2.23
C LEU A 138 1.50 2.59 2.99
N ASP A 139 0.42 3.35 2.87
CA ASP A 139 -0.85 3.01 3.50
C ASP A 139 -1.43 1.69 2.99
N ALA A 140 -1.27 1.37 1.72
CA ALA A 140 -1.70 0.07 1.16
C ALA A 140 -0.93 -1.11 1.79
N ILE A 141 0.34 -0.90 2.13
CA ILE A 141 1.16 -1.88 2.84
C ILE A 141 0.71 -1.97 4.31
N ARG A 142 0.52 -0.82 4.98
CA ARG A 142 0.09 -0.72 6.38
C ARG A 142 -1.25 -1.39 6.63
N GLU A 143 -2.20 -1.26 5.73
CA GLU A 143 -3.50 -1.95 5.81
C GLU A 143 -3.34 -3.47 5.85
N GLN A 144 -2.33 -4.01 5.19
CA GLN A 144 -2.08 -5.44 5.12
C GLN A 144 -1.26 -5.98 6.29
N ILE A 145 -0.18 -5.28 6.68
CA ILE A 145 0.76 -5.76 7.70
C ILE A 145 0.56 -5.13 9.07
N GLY A 146 -0.15 -4.01 9.17
CA GLY A 146 -0.29 -3.18 10.36
C GLY A 146 0.64 -1.97 10.35
N TYR A 147 0.43 -1.08 11.33
CA TYR A 147 1.19 0.17 11.46
C TYR A 147 2.38 -0.03 12.40
N GLY A 148 3.55 0.42 12.00
CA GLY A 148 4.77 0.44 12.82
C GLY A 148 6.03 0.38 11.98
N THR A 149 7.00 1.23 12.29
CA THR A 149 8.28 1.33 11.55
C THR A 149 9.04 0.00 11.50
N GLU A 150 9.00 -0.80 12.57
CA GLU A 150 9.65 -2.12 12.59
C GLU A 150 9.02 -3.10 11.59
N LEU A 151 7.70 -3.01 11.37
CA LEU A 151 6.99 -3.84 10.39
C LEU A 151 7.26 -3.37 8.96
N GLU A 152 7.35 -2.07 8.77
CA GLU A 152 7.70 -1.44 7.50
C GLU A 152 9.13 -1.82 7.09
N ASP A 153 10.10 -1.70 8.01
CA ASP A 153 11.49 -2.11 7.79
C ASP A 153 11.59 -3.61 7.43
N LEU A 154 10.88 -4.47 8.16
CA LEU A 154 10.86 -5.91 7.89
C LEU A 154 10.25 -6.23 6.51
N PHE A 155 9.23 -5.47 6.10
CA PHE A 155 8.64 -5.65 4.78
C PHE A 155 9.59 -5.20 3.67
N LEU A 156 10.29 -4.08 3.85
CA LEU A 156 11.33 -3.62 2.91
C LEU A 156 12.46 -4.64 2.78
N GLU A 157 12.93 -5.20 3.90
CA GLU A 157 13.91 -6.30 3.88
C GLU A 157 13.38 -7.51 3.09
N THR A 158 12.11 -7.89 3.31
CA THR A 158 11.48 -9.00 2.58
C THR A 158 11.39 -8.73 1.07
N LEU A 159 11.14 -7.49 0.67
CA LEU A 159 11.14 -7.08 -0.75
C LEU A 159 12.54 -7.18 -1.36
N THR A 160 13.57 -6.71 -0.65
CA THR A 160 14.96 -6.75 -1.14
C THR A 160 15.55 -8.17 -1.19
N GLU A 161 14.97 -9.14 -0.46
CA GLU A 161 15.31 -10.55 -0.59
C GLU A 161 14.79 -11.17 -1.90
N CYS A 162 13.85 -10.52 -2.59
CA CYS A 162 13.33 -11.01 -3.86
C CYS A 162 14.36 -10.81 -4.98
N PRO A 163 14.72 -11.86 -5.76
CA PRO A 163 15.76 -11.77 -6.79
C PRO A 163 15.48 -10.72 -7.88
N GLN A 164 14.23 -10.32 -8.03
CA GLN A 164 13.80 -9.35 -9.03
C GLN A 164 14.04 -7.90 -8.61
N ILE A 165 14.21 -7.65 -7.31
CA ILE A 165 14.35 -6.32 -6.74
C ILE A 165 15.83 -6.03 -6.47
N GLU A 166 16.33 -4.94 -7.01
CA GLU A 166 17.66 -4.41 -6.72
C GLU A 166 17.65 -3.63 -5.42
N GLU A 167 16.64 -2.77 -5.25
CA GLU A 167 16.53 -1.89 -4.10
C GLU A 167 15.06 -1.59 -3.80
N ALA A 168 14.73 -1.44 -2.52
CA ALA A 168 13.45 -0.96 -2.04
C ALA A 168 13.68 0.17 -1.05
N GLU A 169 13.18 1.36 -1.36
CA GLU A 169 13.36 2.56 -0.55
C GLU A 169 12.00 3.10 -0.08
N LEU A 170 11.95 3.61 1.13
CA LEU A 170 10.81 4.36 1.65
C LEU A 170 11.13 5.85 1.64
N ASP A 171 10.39 6.62 0.85
CA ASP A 171 10.43 8.08 0.85
C ASP A 171 9.05 8.62 1.23
N GLU A 172 8.99 9.35 2.36
CA GLU A 172 7.75 9.85 2.97
C GLU A 172 6.70 8.74 3.16
N ASP A 173 5.72 8.66 2.28
CA ASP A 173 4.61 7.71 2.34
C ASP A 173 4.54 6.79 1.10
N VAL A 174 5.67 6.60 0.41
CA VAL A 174 5.76 5.78 -0.79
C VAL A 174 6.96 4.84 -0.72
N VAL A 175 6.74 3.56 -0.97
CA VAL A 175 7.80 2.58 -1.18
C VAL A 175 8.16 2.54 -2.66
N HIS A 176 9.41 2.84 -2.96
CA HIS A 176 9.97 2.79 -4.31
C HIS A 176 10.69 1.46 -4.49
N LEU A 177 10.27 0.69 -5.49
CA LEU A 177 10.93 -0.55 -5.89
C LEU A 177 11.75 -0.29 -7.14
N PHE A 178 13.01 -0.72 -7.12
CA PHE A 178 13.90 -0.72 -8.26
C PHE A 178 14.15 -2.17 -8.68
N LEU A 179 13.89 -2.47 -9.93
CA LEU A 179 14.05 -3.81 -10.47
C LEU A 179 15.47 -4.04 -10.95
N ASN A 180 15.98 -5.25 -10.76
CA ASN A 180 17.27 -5.67 -11.32
C ASN A 180 17.26 -5.58 -12.86
N ASP A 181 18.40 -5.27 -13.44
CA ASP A 181 18.61 -5.07 -14.88
C ASP A 181 18.08 -6.22 -15.75
N GLU A 182 18.08 -7.45 -15.25
CA GLU A 182 17.59 -8.64 -15.97
C GLU A 182 16.07 -8.61 -16.17
N TYR A 183 15.35 -7.86 -15.33
CA TYR A 183 13.89 -7.78 -15.33
C TYR A 183 13.38 -6.46 -15.88
N LEU A 184 14.27 -5.57 -16.33
CA LEU A 184 13.90 -4.29 -16.90
C LEU A 184 13.15 -4.49 -18.23
N THR A 185 11.95 -3.98 -18.27
CA THR A 185 11.26 -3.75 -19.54
C THR A 185 11.51 -2.31 -19.95
N LEU A 186 12.64 -2.06 -20.57
CA LEU A 186 12.95 -0.72 -21.10
C LEU A 186 11.92 -0.39 -22.17
N GLU A 187 11.08 0.57 -21.89
CA GLU A 187 10.17 1.11 -22.87
C GLU A 187 10.96 1.89 -23.89
N LYS A 188 11.00 1.39 -25.12
CA LYS A 188 11.64 2.14 -26.22
C LYS A 188 10.81 3.37 -26.52
N THR A 189 11.26 4.49 -26.02
CA THR A 189 10.64 5.81 -26.28
C THR A 189 11.27 6.54 -27.47
N ASP A 190 12.30 5.96 -28.08
CA ASP A 190 13.04 6.55 -29.21
C ASP A 190 12.17 6.89 -30.42
N HIS A 191 11.01 6.23 -30.54
CA HIS A 191 10.05 6.49 -31.60
C HIS A 191 9.05 7.59 -31.25
N LEU A 192 8.97 8.00 -29.98
CA LEU A 192 8.04 9.04 -29.53
C LEU A 192 8.61 10.41 -29.82
N ARG A 193 7.76 11.30 -30.31
CA ARG A 193 8.12 12.70 -30.48
C ARG A 193 8.03 13.44 -29.15
N ARG A 194 9.14 13.88 -28.57
CA ARG A 194 9.13 14.74 -27.39
C ARG A 194 8.54 16.11 -27.73
N LEU A 195 7.55 16.54 -26.94
CA LEU A 195 6.93 17.85 -27.07
C LEU A 195 7.46 18.81 -26.00
N THR A 196 7.71 20.03 -26.41
CA THR A 196 8.00 21.13 -25.49
C THR A 196 6.71 21.79 -24.99
N ALA A 197 6.78 22.47 -23.85
CA ALA A 197 5.64 23.20 -23.30
C ALA A 197 5.06 24.22 -24.31
N GLN A 198 5.91 24.85 -25.10
CA GLN A 198 5.50 25.81 -26.14
C GLN A 198 4.75 25.16 -27.30
N GLU A 199 5.19 23.98 -27.74
CA GLU A 199 4.47 23.22 -28.77
C GLU A 199 3.09 22.78 -28.30
N VAL A 200 3.02 22.28 -27.06
CA VAL A 200 1.74 21.90 -26.43
C VAL A 200 0.80 23.10 -26.34
N GLU A 201 1.29 24.27 -25.92
CA GLU A 201 0.49 25.50 -25.85
C GLU A 201 -0.07 25.88 -27.22
N VAL A 202 0.74 25.80 -28.27
CA VAL A 202 0.30 26.07 -29.64
C VAL A 202 -0.72 25.04 -30.11
N MET A 203 -0.56 23.78 -29.75
CA MET A 203 -1.53 22.72 -30.08
C MET A 203 -2.86 22.96 -29.37
N CYS A 204 -2.84 23.29 -28.08
CA CYS A 204 -4.04 23.64 -27.31
C CYS A 204 -4.76 24.88 -27.88
N ALA A 205 -4.01 25.93 -28.24
CA ALA A 205 -4.59 27.12 -28.84
C ALA A 205 -5.27 26.83 -30.20
N LYS A 206 -4.64 26.04 -31.06
CA LYS A 206 -5.25 25.59 -32.31
C LYS A 206 -6.47 24.70 -32.10
N HIS A 207 -6.44 23.86 -31.07
CA HIS A 207 -7.56 23.00 -30.69
C HIS A 207 -8.76 23.82 -30.22
N THR A 208 -8.53 24.86 -29.42
CA THR A 208 -9.58 25.78 -29.00
C THR A 208 -10.27 26.44 -30.20
N LEU A 209 -9.50 26.89 -31.21
CA LEU A 209 -10.05 27.42 -32.44
C LEU A 209 -10.88 26.38 -33.20
N TRP A 210 -10.40 25.12 -33.24
CA TRP A 210 -11.10 24.03 -33.88
C TRP A 210 -12.44 23.72 -33.19
N LEU A 211 -12.47 23.67 -31.87
CA LEU A 211 -13.71 23.45 -31.09
C LEU A 211 -14.78 24.52 -31.36
N HIS A 212 -14.39 25.72 -31.75
CA HIS A 212 -15.29 26.84 -32.02
C HIS A 212 -15.54 27.08 -33.52
N ASP A 213 -15.20 26.14 -34.38
CA ASP A 213 -15.28 26.29 -35.85
C ASP A 213 -14.58 27.55 -36.38
N ALA A 214 -13.58 28.05 -35.66
CA ALA A 214 -12.82 29.27 -35.97
C ALA A 214 -11.49 28.97 -36.72
N GLY A 215 -11.39 27.80 -37.33
CA GLY A 215 -10.15 27.30 -37.92
C GLY A 215 -9.36 26.46 -36.91
N GLY A 216 -8.05 26.38 -37.09
CA GLY A 216 -7.21 25.51 -36.23
C GLY A 216 -7.29 24.05 -36.62
N CYS A 217 -6.94 23.18 -35.68
CA CYS A 217 -7.00 21.73 -35.84
C CYS A 217 -7.20 21.04 -34.51
N ARG A 218 -7.79 19.86 -34.52
CA ARG A 218 -7.90 19.00 -33.32
C ARG A 218 -6.50 18.70 -32.79
N ALA A 219 -6.33 18.79 -31.46
CA ALA A 219 -5.07 18.39 -30.83
C ALA A 219 -4.84 16.89 -30.99
N ASP A 220 -3.68 16.57 -31.53
CA ASP A 220 -3.22 15.21 -31.75
C ASP A 220 -1.84 15.04 -31.10
N PHE A 221 -1.82 14.37 -29.96
CA PHE A 221 -0.65 14.03 -29.17
C PHE A 221 -0.26 12.55 -29.35
N SER A 222 -0.79 11.88 -30.39
CA SER A 222 -0.51 10.46 -30.62
C SER A 222 0.99 10.23 -30.74
N ASP A 223 1.46 9.14 -30.12
CA ASP A 223 2.85 8.73 -30.11
C ASP A 223 3.82 9.86 -29.69
N CYS A 224 3.36 10.78 -28.86
CA CYS A 224 4.18 11.86 -28.29
C CYS A 224 4.65 11.55 -26.87
N LEU A 225 5.81 12.13 -26.53
CA LEU A 225 6.37 12.11 -25.20
C LEU A 225 6.13 13.47 -24.55
N LEU A 226 5.32 13.49 -23.47
CA LEU A 226 5.01 14.65 -22.65
C LEU A 226 5.62 14.41 -21.27
N GLU A 227 6.60 15.19 -20.88
CA GLU A 227 7.27 15.06 -19.58
C GLU A 227 7.29 16.40 -18.85
N ASP A 228 7.00 16.37 -17.55
CA ASP A 228 7.05 17.53 -16.65
C ASP A 228 6.21 18.73 -17.13
N LEU A 229 5.08 18.47 -17.80
CA LEU A 229 4.26 19.51 -18.42
C LEU A 229 3.01 19.82 -17.59
N THR A 230 2.65 21.10 -17.56
CA THR A 230 1.41 21.58 -16.93
C THR A 230 0.41 22.01 -17.99
N ILE A 231 -0.70 21.27 -18.12
CA ILE A 231 -1.76 21.48 -19.11
C ILE A 231 -3.10 21.63 -18.37
N THR A 232 -3.15 22.54 -17.41
CA THR A 232 -4.33 22.65 -16.52
C THR A 232 -5.41 23.58 -17.10
N ASN A 233 -6.68 23.31 -16.75
CA ASN A 233 -7.84 24.13 -17.12
C ASN A 233 -7.97 24.36 -18.65
N ARG A 234 -7.71 23.34 -19.43
CA ARG A 234 -7.84 23.37 -20.89
C ARG A 234 -9.04 22.57 -21.35
N CYS A 235 -9.70 23.08 -22.39
CA CYS A 235 -10.67 22.27 -23.11
C CYS A 235 -9.96 21.48 -24.20
N LEU A 236 -9.89 20.16 -24.01
CA LEU A 236 -9.25 19.18 -24.88
C LEU A 236 -10.25 18.08 -25.25
N ASP A 237 -11.54 18.43 -25.35
CA ASP A 237 -12.58 17.52 -25.79
C ASP A 237 -12.24 16.98 -27.18
N TYR A 238 -12.38 15.67 -27.33
CA TYR A 238 -12.03 14.96 -28.57
C TYR A 238 -10.51 14.92 -28.89
N ALA A 239 -9.62 15.43 -28.05
CA ALA A 239 -8.16 15.33 -28.27
C ALA A 239 -7.70 13.87 -28.36
N VAL A 240 -6.58 13.63 -29.03
CA VAL A 240 -6.02 12.30 -29.21
C VAL A 240 -4.69 12.19 -28.51
N PHE A 241 -4.57 11.18 -27.63
CA PHE A 241 -3.35 10.83 -26.89
C PHE A 241 -2.99 9.34 -27.12
N ASP A 242 -3.43 8.75 -28.23
CA ASP A 242 -3.22 7.34 -28.51
C ASP A 242 -1.72 7.00 -28.55
N GLY A 243 -1.30 6.01 -27.76
CA GLY A 243 0.12 5.62 -27.68
C GLY A 243 1.06 6.66 -27.01
N ALA A 244 0.54 7.81 -26.58
CA ALA A 244 1.35 8.82 -25.93
C ALA A 244 1.94 8.34 -24.59
N LYS A 245 3.11 8.84 -24.23
CA LYS A 245 3.68 8.71 -22.89
C LYS A 245 3.59 10.07 -22.18
N LEU A 246 2.84 10.11 -21.08
CA LEU A 246 2.73 11.26 -20.19
C LEU A 246 3.43 10.91 -18.87
N SER A 247 4.43 11.66 -18.48
CA SER A 247 5.15 11.46 -17.22
C SER A 247 5.22 12.75 -16.44
N ASN A 248 4.88 12.71 -15.14
CA ASN A 248 4.90 13.87 -14.24
C ASN A 248 4.10 15.07 -14.77
N CYS A 249 3.01 14.82 -15.49
CA CYS A 249 2.22 15.88 -16.09
C CYS A 249 1.02 16.26 -15.21
N ALA A 250 0.67 17.56 -15.21
CA ALA A 250 -0.54 18.04 -14.55
C ALA A 250 -1.60 18.38 -15.61
N LEU A 251 -2.70 17.61 -15.62
CA LEU A 251 -3.88 17.83 -16.46
C LEU A 251 -5.10 18.26 -15.63
N ARG A 252 -4.88 18.74 -14.44
CA ARG A 252 -5.92 19.09 -13.46
C ARG A 252 -6.99 20.00 -14.06
N SER A 253 -8.27 19.64 -13.81
CA SER A 253 -9.43 20.39 -14.26
C SER A 253 -9.52 20.63 -15.78
N CYS A 254 -8.94 19.74 -16.59
CA CYS A 254 -9.14 19.75 -18.03
C CYS A 254 -10.49 19.13 -18.42
N GLU A 255 -11.07 19.61 -19.50
CA GLU A 255 -12.16 18.96 -20.23
C GLU A 255 -11.56 18.05 -21.28
N LEU A 256 -11.80 16.76 -21.18
CA LEU A 256 -11.26 15.68 -22.00
C LEU A 256 -12.38 14.76 -22.49
N ASN A 257 -13.62 15.30 -22.59
CA ASN A 257 -14.76 14.50 -23.00
C ASN A 257 -14.54 13.97 -24.42
N HIS A 258 -14.88 12.69 -24.63
CA HIS A 258 -14.66 12.00 -25.89
C HIS A 258 -13.18 11.93 -26.34
N ALA A 259 -12.23 12.27 -25.46
CA ALA A 259 -10.80 12.15 -25.78
C ALA A 259 -10.37 10.69 -25.89
N SER A 260 -9.33 10.42 -26.66
CA SER A 260 -8.78 9.09 -26.83
C SER A 260 -7.40 8.98 -26.19
N PHE A 261 -7.25 7.99 -25.27
CA PHE A 261 -6.02 7.61 -24.59
C PHE A 261 -5.70 6.13 -24.84
N ARG A 262 -6.06 5.60 -26.01
CA ARG A 262 -5.85 4.18 -26.29
C ARG A 262 -4.38 3.83 -26.28
N SER A 263 -4.03 2.78 -25.52
CA SER A 263 -2.65 2.36 -25.32
C SER A 263 -1.71 3.48 -24.81
N ALA A 264 -2.26 4.57 -24.26
CA ALA A 264 -1.46 5.62 -23.65
C ALA A 264 -0.82 5.13 -22.35
N ARG A 265 0.31 5.72 -22.02
CA ARG A 265 1.07 5.45 -20.81
C ARG A 265 1.11 6.72 -19.97
N ILE A 266 0.38 6.72 -18.87
CA ILE A 266 0.17 7.87 -18.00
C ILE A 266 0.78 7.52 -16.64
N TYR A 267 1.86 8.20 -16.29
CA TYR A 267 2.65 7.89 -15.12
C TYR A 267 2.85 9.12 -14.24
N ASN A 268 2.59 8.98 -12.95
CA ASN A 268 2.73 10.03 -11.95
C ASN A 268 2.08 11.37 -12.40
N CYS A 269 0.90 11.27 -12.99
CA CYS A 269 0.19 12.43 -13.54
C CYS A 269 -0.93 12.86 -12.61
N ASP A 270 -1.13 14.17 -12.51
CA ASP A 270 -2.26 14.76 -11.78
C ASP A 270 -3.40 15.05 -12.76
N MET A 271 -4.41 14.19 -12.73
CA MET A 271 -5.67 14.31 -13.48
C MET A 271 -6.85 14.59 -12.55
N ALA A 272 -6.61 15.20 -11.40
CA ALA A 272 -7.68 15.53 -10.45
C ALA A 272 -8.70 16.49 -11.06
N SER A 273 -9.97 16.22 -10.80
CA SER A 273 -11.11 17.00 -11.28
C SER A 273 -11.19 17.17 -12.82
N VAL A 274 -10.61 16.26 -13.59
CA VAL A 274 -10.85 16.24 -15.04
C VAL A 274 -12.27 15.81 -15.35
N SER A 275 -12.83 16.33 -16.44
CA SER A 275 -14.02 15.79 -17.06
C SER A 275 -13.61 15.01 -18.30
N ALA A 276 -13.79 13.70 -18.31
CA ALA A 276 -13.44 12.82 -19.42
C ALA A 276 -14.60 11.85 -19.71
N GLU A 277 -15.81 12.41 -19.85
CA GLU A 277 -17.00 11.64 -20.20
C GLU A 277 -16.82 11.01 -21.58
N ASP A 278 -17.26 9.75 -21.70
CA ASP A 278 -17.18 8.96 -22.96
C ASP A 278 -15.75 8.89 -23.54
N ALA A 279 -14.71 9.08 -22.72
CA ALA A 279 -13.33 8.96 -23.16
C ALA A 279 -12.90 7.49 -23.33
N SER A 280 -11.89 7.25 -24.14
CA SER A 280 -11.35 5.91 -24.34
C SER A 280 -9.99 5.76 -23.66
N PHE A 281 -9.93 4.93 -22.62
CA PHE A 281 -8.70 4.47 -21.97
C PHE A 281 -8.38 3.01 -22.31
N ARG A 282 -8.89 2.53 -23.42
CA ARG A 282 -8.70 1.13 -23.82
C ARG A 282 -7.22 0.79 -23.95
N ASP A 283 -6.82 -0.33 -23.31
CA ASP A 283 -5.44 -0.81 -23.25
C ASP A 283 -4.44 0.23 -22.70
N ALA A 284 -4.91 1.30 -22.01
CA ALA A 284 -4.08 2.31 -21.42
C ALA A 284 -3.45 1.83 -20.11
N ARG A 285 -2.32 2.43 -19.75
CA ARG A 285 -1.68 2.22 -18.45
C ARG A 285 -1.68 3.52 -17.65
N LEU A 286 -2.39 3.55 -16.54
CA LEU A 286 -2.45 4.66 -15.60
C LEU A 286 -1.77 4.19 -14.32
N LEU A 287 -0.53 4.60 -14.09
CA LEU A 287 0.26 4.17 -12.93
C LEU A 287 0.58 5.39 -12.06
N CYS A 288 0.41 5.25 -10.76
CA CYS A 288 0.64 6.33 -9.79
C CYS A 288 -0.08 7.64 -10.18
N THR A 289 -1.27 7.54 -10.77
CA THR A 289 -2.01 8.68 -11.32
C THR A 289 -3.09 9.12 -10.35
N PHE A 290 -3.25 10.45 -10.18
CA PHE A 290 -4.26 11.03 -9.31
C PHE A 290 -5.50 11.39 -10.11
N LEU A 291 -6.63 10.70 -9.83
CA LEU A 291 -7.94 10.89 -10.48
C LEU A 291 -8.99 11.42 -9.51
N HIS A 292 -8.56 12.08 -8.43
CA HIS A 292 -9.49 12.57 -7.40
C HIS A 292 -10.62 13.40 -7.98
N CYS A 293 -11.86 13.05 -7.65
CA CYS A 293 -13.06 13.75 -8.09
C CYS A 293 -13.18 13.92 -9.62
N ALA A 294 -12.51 13.09 -10.41
CA ALA A 294 -12.65 13.10 -11.85
C ALA A 294 -14.03 12.57 -12.27
N ASN A 295 -14.55 13.07 -13.38
CA ASN A 295 -15.75 12.56 -14.03
C ASN A 295 -15.35 11.75 -15.27
N LEU A 296 -15.46 10.44 -15.17
CA LEU A 296 -15.08 9.47 -16.20
C LEU A 296 -16.29 8.67 -16.70
N ASN A 297 -17.51 9.18 -16.49
CA ASN A 297 -18.75 8.47 -16.85
C ASN A 297 -18.75 8.07 -18.33
N GLY A 298 -19.24 6.87 -18.63
CA GLY A 298 -19.34 6.36 -20.00
C GLY A 298 -18.00 5.94 -20.62
N SER A 299 -16.89 6.12 -19.90
CA SER A 299 -15.55 5.85 -20.46
C SER A 299 -15.25 4.37 -20.62
N ASN A 300 -14.39 4.06 -21.58
CA ASN A 300 -13.98 2.70 -21.88
C ASN A 300 -12.57 2.40 -21.35
N PHE A 301 -12.47 1.55 -20.31
CA PHE A 301 -11.23 1.06 -19.71
C PHE A 301 -10.90 -0.38 -20.10
N ALA A 302 -11.53 -0.93 -21.14
CA ALA A 302 -11.28 -2.33 -21.52
C ALA A 302 -9.79 -2.61 -21.74
N GLY A 303 -9.24 -3.60 -21.02
CA GLY A 303 -7.83 -3.97 -21.04
C GLY A 303 -6.89 -2.95 -20.38
N ALA A 304 -7.41 -1.92 -19.73
CA ALA A 304 -6.58 -0.92 -19.10
C ALA A 304 -5.96 -1.44 -17.79
N MET A 305 -4.81 -0.88 -17.42
CA MET A 305 -4.18 -1.06 -16.12
C MET A 305 -4.23 0.28 -15.37
N VAL A 306 -4.97 0.32 -14.26
CA VAL A 306 -5.07 1.49 -13.39
C VAL A 306 -4.50 1.07 -12.04
N CYS A 307 -3.19 1.08 -11.91
CA CYS A 307 -2.50 0.49 -10.77
C CYS A 307 -1.82 1.55 -9.92
N SER A 308 -1.75 1.29 -8.61
CA SER A 308 -1.12 2.18 -7.62
C SER A 308 -1.54 3.64 -7.75
N SER A 309 -2.79 3.86 -8.17
CA SER A 309 -3.36 5.16 -8.47
C SER A 309 -4.36 5.58 -7.40
N SER A 310 -4.74 6.84 -7.39
CA SER A 310 -5.77 7.32 -6.47
C SER A 310 -6.98 7.85 -7.23
N ALA A 311 -8.10 7.15 -7.12
CA ALA A 311 -9.37 7.46 -7.75
C ALA A 311 -10.46 7.79 -6.71
N VAL A 312 -10.07 8.43 -5.62
CA VAL A 312 -10.98 8.80 -4.52
C VAL A 312 -12.05 9.79 -5.02
N GLY A 313 -13.31 9.44 -4.78
CA GLY A 313 -14.45 10.27 -5.17
C GLY A 313 -14.68 10.40 -6.67
N VAL A 314 -14.05 9.56 -7.49
CA VAL A 314 -14.22 9.51 -8.94
C VAL A 314 -15.64 9.08 -9.31
N SER A 315 -16.16 9.57 -10.43
CA SER A 315 -17.40 9.10 -11.03
C SER A 315 -17.10 8.30 -12.30
N MET A 316 -17.39 6.99 -12.28
CA MET A 316 -17.16 6.03 -13.38
C MET A 316 -18.45 5.24 -13.69
N ASN A 317 -19.60 5.93 -13.71
CA ASN A 317 -20.86 5.29 -14.05
C ASN A 317 -20.90 4.93 -15.54
N ASP A 318 -21.57 3.85 -15.87
CA ASP A 318 -21.74 3.36 -17.25
C ASP A 318 -20.41 3.06 -17.99
N CYS A 319 -19.30 2.89 -17.26
CA CYS A 319 -18.01 2.57 -17.83
C CYS A 319 -17.91 1.09 -18.27
N CYS A 320 -17.02 0.83 -19.23
CA CYS A 320 -16.61 -0.52 -19.59
C CYS A 320 -15.29 -0.87 -18.92
N PHE A 321 -15.28 -1.94 -18.09
CA PHE A 321 -14.12 -2.43 -17.36
C PHE A 321 -13.72 -3.86 -17.79
N GLU A 322 -14.00 -4.26 -19.00
CA GLU A 322 -13.63 -5.60 -19.48
C GLU A 322 -12.12 -5.82 -19.45
N GLY A 323 -11.64 -6.73 -18.56
CA GLY A 323 -10.21 -7.00 -18.40
C GLY A 323 -9.41 -5.83 -17.83
N THR A 324 -10.04 -4.93 -17.07
CA THR A 324 -9.36 -3.82 -16.40
C THR A 324 -8.73 -4.30 -15.11
N ASP A 325 -7.50 -3.88 -14.86
CA ASP A 325 -6.76 -4.14 -13.62
C ASP A 325 -6.72 -2.86 -12.77
N PHE A 326 -7.25 -2.92 -11.52
CA PHE A 326 -7.23 -1.83 -10.56
C PHE A 326 -6.32 -2.10 -9.35
N THR A 327 -5.38 -3.00 -9.49
CA THR A 327 -4.53 -3.42 -8.38
C THR A 327 -3.84 -2.26 -7.69
N GLY A 328 -3.96 -2.18 -6.37
CA GLY A 328 -3.35 -1.12 -5.54
C GLY A 328 -3.94 0.28 -5.76
N THR A 329 -5.09 0.41 -6.44
CA THR A 329 -5.74 1.71 -6.67
C THR A 329 -6.76 1.99 -5.57
N ALA A 330 -6.65 3.17 -4.93
CA ALA A 330 -7.62 3.64 -3.96
C ALA A 330 -8.92 4.08 -4.67
N LEU A 331 -10.02 3.40 -4.37
CA LEU A 331 -11.35 3.64 -4.98
C LEU A 331 -12.38 4.14 -3.96
N GLU A 332 -11.95 4.72 -2.84
CA GLU A 332 -12.84 5.20 -1.79
C GLU A 332 -13.83 6.23 -2.32
N SER A 333 -15.11 6.05 -2.00
CA SER A 333 -16.19 6.90 -2.48
C SER A 333 -16.29 7.00 -4.02
N ALA A 334 -15.67 6.10 -4.77
CA ALA A 334 -15.88 5.99 -6.20
C ALA A 334 -17.32 5.58 -6.51
N ARG A 335 -17.89 6.14 -7.58
CA ARG A 335 -19.22 5.80 -8.07
C ARG A 335 -19.10 5.00 -9.35
N MET A 336 -19.61 3.77 -9.35
CA MET A 336 -19.52 2.82 -10.44
C MET A 336 -20.89 2.17 -10.72
N ASP A 337 -21.89 2.97 -11.03
CA ASP A 337 -23.21 2.43 -11.35
C ASP A 337 -23.25 1.87 -12.77
N ARG A 338 -23.87 0.70 -12.95
CA ARG A 338 -24.09 0.03 -14.24
C ARG A 338 -22.83 -0.24 -15.07
N PRO A 339 -21.73 -0.71 -14.46
CA PRO A 339 -20.55 -1.03 -15.24
C PRO A 339 -20.81 -2.23 -16.19
N SER A 340 -20.13 -2.25 -17.34
CA SER A 340 -20.10 -3.42 -18.22
C SER A 340 -18.73 -4.09 -18.11
N TYR A 341 -18.71 -5.36 -17.69
CA TYR A 341 -17.47 -6.14 -17.58
C TYR A 341 -17.75 -7.64 -17.70
N SER A 342 -16.83 -8.36 -18.33
CA SER A 342 -16.82 -9.82 -18.34
C SER A 342 -15.89 -10.40 -17.27
N GLU A 343 -14.78 -9.70 -16.97
CA GLU A 343 -13.83 -10.03 -15.87
C GLU A 343 -13.13 -8.74 -15.45
N VAL A 344 -13.22 -8.41 -14.15
CA VAL A 344 -12.45 -7.32 -13.50
C VAL A 344 -11.59 -7.95 -12.44
N ASP A 345 -10.28 -7.73 -12.52
CA ASP A 345 -9.33 -8.23 -11.53
C ASP A 345 -9.34 -7.29 -10.31
N TRP A 346 -10.16 -7.62 -9.34
CA TRP A 346 -10.20 -6.98 -8.03
C TRP A 346 -9.28 -7.76 -7.07
N LEU A 347 -8.00 -7.62 -7.20
CA LEU A 347 -7.06 -8.15 -6.22
C LEU A 347 -6.96 -7.16 -5.05
N ASP A 348 -7.98 -7.05 -4.28
CA ASP A 348 -8.14 -6.81 -2.85
C ASP A 348 -9.50 -6.17 -2.56
N GLU A 349 -10.22 -6.77 -1.62
CA GLU A 349 -11.44 -6.17 -1.07
C GLU A 349 -11.05 -4.91 -0.27
N SER A 350 -10.96 -3.76 -0.92
CA SER A 350 -10.95 -2.49 -0.20
C SER A 350 -12.26 -2.37 0.58
N PRO A 351 -12.25 -2.28 1.91
CA PRO A 351 -13.45 -2.13 2.70
C PRO A 351 -14.05 -0.74 2.44
N GLY A 352 -15.02 -0.64 1.56
CA GLY A 352 -15.71 0.62 1.28
C GLY A 352 -16.54 0.67 0.01
N MET A 353 -16.50 -0.35 -0.84
CA MET A 353 -17.43 -0.42 -1.97
C MET A 353 -18.83 -0.82 -1.49
N THR A 354 -19.73 0.12 -1.44
CA THR A 354 -21.17 -0.15 -1.46
C THR A 354 -21.61 -0.22 -2.92
N MET A 355 -21.84 -1.45 -3.41
CA MET A 355 -22.62 -1.66 -4.64
C MET A 355 -24.07 -1.17 -4.45
#